data_c7cb17b7bb85be11953a5c3ed13212e7
#
_entry.id   c7cb17b7bb85be11953a5c3ed13212e7
#
_cell.length_a   1.000
_cell.length_b   1.000
_cell.length_c   1.000
_cell.angle_alpha   90.00
_cell.angle_beta   90.00
_cell.angle_gamma   90.00
#
_symmetry.space_group_name_H-M   'P 1'
#
loop_
_entity.id
_entity.type
_entity.pdbx_description
1 polymer ?
#
loop_
_entity_poly.entity_id
_entity_poly.type
_entity_poly.pdbx_seq_one_letter_code
_entity_poly.pdbx_strand_id
1 'polypeptide(L)'
;MRRYVPVLLLLFMSGCLGNSGAWERVDVDAFEDAINDDNGGFLLDVRTTAEWEQDGHLANATLIPHSELEDRENELPEDKDALILLYCRSGNRSQDAAQTLLDLGFTNLIELESGINGWKQAGMPVVYE
;
A
#
# COMPACT_ATOMS: atom_id res chain seq x y z
N MET A 1 -12.66 -34.61 -11.24
CA MET A 1 -12.45 -34.21 -10.87
C MET A 1 -12.08 -33.60 -10.41
N ARG A 2 -11.83 -33.48 -10.22
CA ARG A 2 -11.54 -32.90 -9.55
C ARG A 2 -10.86 -32.23 -9.15
N ARG A 3 -10.53 -32.24 -9.21
CA ARG A 3 -9.92 -31.63 -8.73
C ARG A 3 -9.35 -30.90 -8.45
N TYR A 4 -9.06 -30.84 -8.41
CA TYR A 4 -8.45 -30.07 -7.95
C TYR A 4 -7.89 -29.53 -7.51
N VAL A 5 -7.86 -29.91 -7.47
CA VAL A 5 -7.30 -29.42 -6.87
C VAL A 5 -6.71 -28.99 -6.46
N PRO A 6 -6.65 -29.29 -6.37
CA PRO A 6 -5.94 -28.81 -5.80
C PRO A 6 -5.36 -28.29 -5.63
N VAL A 7 -5.31 -28.34 -5.76
CA VAL A 7 -4.66 -27.65 -5.41
C VAL A 7 -4.39 -26.92 -5.18
N LEU A 8 -4.42 -26.96 -5.11
CA LEU A 8 -4.11 -26.22 -4.67
C LEU A 8 -3.70 -25.63 -4.15
N LEU A 9 -3.77 -25.92 -4.00
CA LEU A 9 -3.36 -25.40 -3.31
C LEU A 9 -2.63 -24.96 -3.01
N LEU A 10 -2.63 -25.17 -3.08
CA LEU A 10 -1.84 -24.77 -2.72
C LEU A 10 -1.36 -24.03 -2.62
N LEU A 11 -1.23 -23.88 -2.76
CA LEU A 11 -0.68 -23.09 -2.60
C LEU A 11 -0.61 -22.36 -2.10
N PHE A 12 -0.67 -22.33 -1.85
CA PHE A 12 -0.48 -21.58 -1.15
C PHE A 12 0.16 -21.30 -0.60
N MET A 13 0.15 -21.68 -0.48
CA MET A 13 0.83 -21.45 0.12
C MET A 13 1.49 -20.97 0.22
N SER A 14 1.74 -21.04 -0.05
CA SER A 14 2.50 -20.49 0.11
C SER A 14 2.80 -19.83 0.41
N GLY A 15 2.79 -19.80 0.57
CA GLY A 15 3.28 -19.10 1.08
C GLY A 15 3.66 -18.70 1.52
N CYS A 16 3.71 -18.84 1.72
CA CYS A 16 4.14 -18.46 2.31
C CYS A 16 4.82 -18.30 2.70
N LEU A 17 4.96 -18.58 2.66
CA LEU A 17 5.72 -18.50 3.07
C LEU A 17 6.26 -17.78 3.64
N GLY A 18 6.40 -17.36 3.81
CA GLY A 18 6.91 -16.76 4.23
C GLY A 18 7.11 -15.79 4.44
N ASN A 19 6.90 -15.29 4.37
CA ASN A 19 7.03 -14.34 4.46
C ASN A 19 6.75 -13.60 5.05
N SER A 20 7.03 -14.11 5.33
CA SER A 20 7.09 -13.12 6.06
C SER A 20 6.56 -11.83 5.72
N GLY A 21 6.88 -11.31 5.03
CA GLY A 21 6.36 -10.07 4.75
C GLY A 21 5.00 -10.27 4.34
N ALA A 22 4.13 -9.78 4.84
CA ALA A 22 2.77 -10.01 4.51
C ALA A 22 2.21 -8.90 3.64
N TRP A 23 3.04 -8.19 2.92
CA TRP A 23 2.57 -7.20 1.96
C TRP A 23 3.34 -7.32 0.67
N GLU A 24 2.73 -6.81 -0.43
CA GLU A 24 3.37 -6.79 -1.74
C GLU A 24 4.08 -5.45 -1.95
N ARG A 25 5.29 -5.52 -2.51
CA ARG A 25 6.01 -4.33 -2.97
C ARG A 25 5.99 -4.37 -4.49
N VAL A 26 5.51 -3.29 -5.12
CA VAL A 26 5.30 -3.27 -6.56
C VAL A 26 5.93 -2.03 -7.19
N ASP A 27 6.11 -2.10 -8.51
CA ASP A 27 6.62 -0.96 -9.27
C ASP A 27 5.48 0.01 -9.60
N VAL A 28 5.83 1.10 -10.28
CA VAL A 28 4.89 2.16 -10.62
C VAL A 28 3.72 1.65 -11.45
N ASP A 29 4.01 0.82 -12.46
CA ASP A 29 2.96 0.33 -13.35
C ASP A 29 1.95 -0.53 -12.60
N ALA A 30 2.42 -1.43 -11.76
CA ALA A 30 1.54 -2.28 -10.97
C ALA A 30 0.77 -1.48 -9.93
N PHE A 31 1.41 -0.44 -9.36
CA PHE A 31 0.73 0.42 -8.38
C PHE A 31 -0.39 1.21 -9.07
N GLU A 32 -0.12 1.75 -10.25
CA GLU A 32 -1.14 2.46 -11.03
C GLU A 32 -2.30 1.54 -11.37
N ASP A 33 -2.00 0.31 -11.79
CA ASP A 33 -3.06 -0.66 -12.08
C ASP A 33 -3.92 -0.92 -10.85
N ALA A 34 -3.30 -1.03 -9.69
CA ALA A 34 -4.04 -1.27 -8.44
C ALA A 34 -4.92 -0.09 -8.07
N ILE A 35 -4.42 1.15 -8.28
CA ILE A 35 -5.21 2.35 -8.03
C ILE A 35 -6.46 2.37 -8.93
N ASN A 36 -6.31 1.95 -10.18
CA ASN A 36 -7.37 2.04 -11.18
C ASN A 36 -8.29 0.83 -11.21
N ASP A 37 -8.04 -0.15 -10.35
CA ASP A 37 -8.87 -1.35 -10.28
C ASP A 37 -10.29 -0.98 -9.82
N ASP A 38 -11.30 -1.58 -10.43
CA ASP A 38 -12.70 -1.28 -10.14
C ASP A 38 -13.06 -1.52 -8.67
N ASN A 39 -12.39 -2.44 -8.01
CA ASN A 39 -12.64 -2.71 -6.60
C ASN A 39 -12.07 -1.62 -5.71
N GLY A 40 -11.18 -0.79 -6.26
CA GLY A 40 -10.61 0.32 -5.53
C GLY A 40 -9.72 -0.12 -4.40
N GLY A 41 -9.22 0.87 -3.69
CA GLY A 41 -8.40 0.65 -2.51
C GLY A 41 -8.30 1.96 -1.76
N PHE A 42 -7.89 1.87 -0.52
CA PHE A 42 -7.63 3.06 0.29
C PHE A 42 -6.20 3.51 -0.01
N LEU A 43 -6.05 4.67 -0.64
CA LEU A 43 -4.71 5.17 -1.04
C LEU A 43 -4.14 6.01 0.09
N LEU A 44 -3.02 5.58 0.65
CA LEU A 44 -2.45 6.14 1.87
C LEU A 44 -1.06 6.70 1.62
N ASP A 45 -0.89 8.00 1.89
CA ASP A 45 0.40 8.67 1.87
C ASP A 45 0.91 8.73 3.32
N VAL A 46 2.08 8.16 3.58
CA VAL A 46 2.60 8.08 4.94
C VAL A 46 3.76 9.04 5.19
N ARG A 47 3.90 10.06 4.32
CA ARG A 47 4.94 11.09 4.47
C ARG A 47 4.50 12.15 5.48
N THR A 48 5.26 13.22 5.58
CA THR A 48 4.92 14.34 6.44
C THR A 48 4.01 15.33 5.73
N THR A 49 3.35 16.19 6.51
CA THR A 49 2.54 17.28 5.97
C THR A 49 3.36 18.19 5.07
N ALA A 50 4.61 18.50 5.47
CA ALA A 50 5.46 19.37 4.67
C ALA A 50 5.74 18.75 3.28
N GLU A 51 6.03 17.46 3.24
CA GLU A 51 6.27 16.79 1.95
C GLU A 51 5.02 16.80 1.09
N TRP A 52 3.87 16.54 1.68
CA TRP A 52 2.58 16.57 0.98
C TRP A 52 2.37 17.91 0.29
N GLU A 53 2.61 19.01 1.02
CA GLU A 53 2.37 20.34 0.52
C GLU A 53 3.41 20.78 -0.50
N GLN A 54 4.68 20.47 -0.25
CA GLN A 54 5.78 20.95 -1.09
C GLN A 54 6.00 20.14 -2.35
N ASP A 55 5.83 18.83 -2.24
CA ASP A 55 6.21 17.93 -3.33
C ASP A 55 5.02 17.40 -4.10
N GLY A 56 3.80 17.72 -3.67
CA GLY A 56 2.59 17.17 -4.26
C GLY A 56 2.33 15.75 -3.75
N HIS A 57 1.21 15.19 -4.16
CA HIS A 57 0.80 13.86 -3.74
C HIS A 57 -0.06 13.22 -4.83
N LEU A 58 -0.30 11.93 -4.71
CA LEU A 58 -1.17 11.25 -5.66
C LEU A 58 -2.62 11.69 -5.43
N ALA A 59 -3.36 11.81 -6.51
CA ALA A 59 -4.77 12.21 -6.41
C ALA A 59 -5.54 11.19 -5.58
N ASN A 60 -6.46 11.67 -4.75
CA ASN A 60 -7.32 10.86 -3.89
C ASN A 60 -6.61 10.18 -2.73
N ALA A 61 -5.33 10.50 -2.50
CA ALA A 61 -4.61 9.95 -1.35
C ALA A 61 -5.08 10.61 -0.06
N THR A 62 -5.01 9.85 1.04
CA THR A 62 -5.23 10.36 2.39
C THR A 62 -3.88 10.40 3.07
N LEU A 63 -3.56 11.52 3.70
CA LEU A 63 -2.29 11.69 4.40
C LEU A 63 -2.43 11.27 5.86
N ILE A 64 -1.67 10.26 6.25
CA ILE A 64 -1.49 9.90 7.67
C ILE A 64 0.00 9.59 7.81
N PRO A 65 0.80 10.50 8.38
CA PRO A 65 2.24 10.23 8.55
C PRO A 65 2.46 8.91 9.28
N HIS A 66 3.50 8.18 8.88
CA HIS A 66 3.69 6.82 9.37
C HIS A 66 3.80 6.74 10.90
N SER A 67 4.30 7.80 11.53
CA SER A 67 4.41 7.83 12.99
C SER A 67 3.09 8.06 13.70
N GLU A 68 2.00 8.37 12.97
CA GLU A 68 0.69 8.67 13.54
C GLU A 68 -0.35 7.59 13.25
N LEU A 69 0.05 6.52 12.56
CA LEU A 69 -0.92 5.51 12.12
C LEU A 69 -1.69 4.88 13.29
N GLU A 70 -0.99 4.54 14.36
CA GLU A 70 -1.63 3.90 15.51
C GLU A 70 -2.64 4.84 16.16
N ASP A 71 -2.27 6.11 16.28
CA ASP A 71 -3.13 7.09 16.92
C ASP A 71 -4.33 7.47 16.05
N ARG A 72 -4.22 7.26 14.76
CA ARG A 72 -5.24 7.66 13.80
C ARG A 72 -5.87 6.47 13.09
N GLU A 73 -5.88 5.33 13.75
CA GLU A 73 -6.44 4.10 13.18
C GLU A 73 -7.89 4.28 12.75
N ASN A 74 -8.64 5.14 13.45
CA ASN A 74 -10.03 5.38 13.12
C ASN A 74 -10.24 6.05 11.75
N GLU A 75 -9.17 6.55 11.13
CA GLU A 75 -9.23 7.12 9.79
C GLU A 75 -8.95 6.07 8.70
N LEU A 76 -8.58 4.87 9.09
CA LEU A 76 -8.33 3.75 8.18
C LEU A 76 -9.62 2.98 7.95
N PRO A 77 -9.69 2.12 6.93
CA PRO A 77 -10.89 1.32 6.71
C PRO A 77 -11.25 0.47 7.91
N GLU A 78 -12.54 0.32 8.18
CA GLU A 78 -13.02 -0.56 9.25
C GLU A 78 -12.78 -2.03 8.91
N ASP A 79 -12.93 -2.38 7.64
CA ASP A 79 -12.71 -3.74 7.16
C ASP A 79 -11.21 -4.01 7.11
N LYS A 80 -10.74 -4.90 7.96
CA LYS A 80 -9.31 -5.21 8.03
C LYS A 80 -8.78 -5.94 6.80
N ASP A 81 -9.67 -6.46 5.96
CA ASP A 81 -9.29 -7.10 4.70
C ASP A 81 -9.38 -6.14 3.51
N ALA A 82 -9.76 -4.89 3.75
CA ALA A 82 -9.81 -3.88 2.70
C ALA A 82 -8.41 -3.64 2.14
N LEU A 83 -8.32 -3.42 0.83
CA LEU A 83 -7.05 -3.13 0.19
C LEU A 83 -6.55 -1.75 0.60
N ILE A 84 -5.31 -1.69 1.07
CA ILE A 84 -4.61 -0.43 1.34
C ILE A 84 -3.43 -0.33 0.40
N LEU A 85 -3.38 0.76 -0.36
CA LEU A 85 -2.27 1.08 -1.25
C LEU A 85 -1.48 2.19 -0.58
N LEU A 86 -0.19 1.97 -0.30
CA LEU A 86 0.55 2.97 0.46
C LEU A 86 1.88 3.31 -0.19
N TYR A 87 2.33 4.52 0.06
CA TYR A 87 3.60 4.99 -0.46
C TYR A 87 4.19 6.04 0.48
N CYS A 88 5.52 6.18 0.38
CA CYS A 88 6.23 7.29 1.01
C CYS A 88 7.07 7.99 -0.06
N ARG A 89 8.20 8.56 0.30
CA ARG A 89 9.02 9.27 -0.66
C ARG A 89 9.84 8.33 -1.54
N SER A 90 10.55 7.38 -0.91
CA SER A 90 11.51 6.53 -1.62
C SER A 90 11.41 5.05 -1.24
N GLY A 91 10.39 4.66 -0.49
CA GLY A 91 10.14 3.26 -0.18
C GLY A 91 10.70 2.76 1.15
N ASN A 92 11.23 3.64 2.00
CA ASN A 92 11.76 3.22 3.30
C ASN A 92 10.71 3.30 4.41
N ARG A 93 10.13 4.49 4.62
CA ARG A 93 9.12 4.68 5.66
C ARG A 93 7.87 3.86 5.43
N SER A 94 7.53 3.61 4.16
CA SER A 94 6.34 2.81 3.83
C SER A 94 6.48 1.36 4.28
N GLN A 95 7.70 0.85 4.40
CA GLN A 95 7.89 -0.51 4.95
C GLN A 95 7.55 -0.53 6.44
N ASP A 96 7.99 0.48 7.19
CA ASP A 96 7.62 0.58 8.60
C ASP A 96 6.11 0.77 8.75
N ALA A 97 5.52 1.59 7.88
CA ALA A 97 4.07 1.80 7.88
C ALA A 97 3.33 0.51 7.60
N ALA A 98 3.79 -0.27 6.61
CA ALA A 98 3.16 -1.54 6.29
C ALA A 98 3.21 -2.50 7.48
N GLN A 99 4.35 -2.55 8.18
CA GLN A 99 4.45 -3.40 9.37
C GLN A 99 3.45 -2.94 10.45
N THR A 100 3.34 -1.62 10.66
CA THR A 100 2.37 -1.09 11.62
C THR A 100 0.95 -1.50 11.23
N LEU A 101 0.62 -1.40 9.95
CA LEU A 101 -0.72 -1.79 9.48
C LEU A 101 -0.99 -3.26 9.70
N LEU A 102 0.01 -4.12 9.46
CA LEU A 102 -0.13 -5.55 9.77
C LEU A 102 -0.38 -5.75 11.26
N ASP A 103 0.37 -5.05 12.10
CA ASP A 103 0.21 -5.17 13.56
C ASP A 103 -1.18 -4.71 14.01
N LEU A 104 -1.79 -3.78 13.27
CA LEU A 104 -3.15 -3.31 13.53
C LEU A 104 -4.21 -4.25 12.97
N GLY A 105 -3.81 -5.32 12.28
CA GLY A 105 -4.72 -6.35 11.79
C GLY A 105 -5.08 -6.26 10.31
N PHE A 106 -4.52 -5.29 9.58
CA PHE A 106 -4.79 -5.19 8.15
C PHE A 106 -4.03 -6.27 7.41
N THR A 107 -4.69 -6.90 6.42
CA THR A 107 -4.16 -8.11 5.78
C THR A 107 -3.86 -7.92 4.30
N ASN A 108 -4.25 -6.80 3.69
CA ASN A 108 -4.24 -6.67 2.24
C ASN A 108 -3.57 -5.36 1.85
N LEU A 109 -2.24 -5.39 1.77
CA LEU A 109 -1.43 -4.18 1.58
C LEU A 109 -0.59 -4.29 0.31
N ILE A 110 -0.57 -3.21 -0.48
CA ILE A 110 0.30 -3.07 -1.64
C ILE A 110 1.08 -1.77 -1.45
N GLU A 111 2.40 -1.86 -1.52
CA GLU A 111 3.29 -0.74 -1.28
C GLU A 111 4.05 -0.38 -2.55
N LEU A 112 4.13 0.91 -2.88
CA LEU A 112 4.91 1.41 -4.00
C LEU A 112 6.39 1.42 -3.62
N GLU A 113 7.15 0.51 -4.19
CA GLU A 113 8.54 0.27 -3.80
C GLU A 113 9.41 1.51 -3.98
N SER A 114 9.25 2.24 -5.08
CA SER A 114 10.08 3.40 -5.38
C SER A 114 9.54 4.70 -4.79
N GLY A 115 8.37 4.66 -4.15
CA GLY A 115 7.75 5.83 -3.57
C GLY A 115 7.33 6.85 -4.61
N ILE A 116 6.93 8.03 -4.13
CA ILE A 116 6.51 9.10 -5.03
C ILE A 116 7.65 9.56 -5.94
N ASN A 117 8.92 9.38 -5.50
CA ASN A 117 10.05 9.71 -6.37
C ASN A 117 10.01 8.89 -7.66
N GLY A 118 9.80 7.56 -7.55
CA GLY A 118 9.69 6.72 -8.73
C GLY A 118 8.46 7.04 -9.56
N TRP A 119 7.36 7.37 -8.89
CA TRP A 119 6.12 7.77 -9.55
C TRP A 119 6.37 8.99 -10.45
N LYS A 120 7.03 10.03 -9.91
CA LYS A 120 7.34 11.23 -10.66
C LYS A 120 8.32 10.97 -11.80
N GLN A 121 9.35 10.13 -11.54
CA GLN A 121 10.34 9.79 -12.57
C GLN A 121 9.70 9.07 -13.75
N ALA A 122 8.63 8.32 -13.49
CA ALA A 122 7.90 7.63 -14.54
C ALA A 122 6.94 8.57 -15.30
N GLY A 123 6.92 9.84 -14.95
CA GLY A 123 6.06 10.83 -15.63
C GLY A 123 4.63 10.83 -15.14
N MET A 124 4.37 10.19 -14.01
CA MET A 124 3.01 10.10 -13.48
C MET A 124 2.61 11.39 -12.77
N PRO A 125 1.32 11.75 -12.80
CA PRO A 125 0.88 13.05 -12.29
C PRO A 125 0.79 13.09 -10.76
N VAL A 126 1.01 14.28 -10.22
CA VAL A 126 0.75 14.58 -8.81
C VAL A 126 -0.12 15.82 -8.72
N VAL A 127 -0.78 15.98 -7.60
CA VAL A 127 -1.61 17.16 -7.31
C VAL A 127 -1.08 17.85 -6.06
N TYR A 128 -1.47 19.12 -5.88
CA TYR A 128 -0.95 19.98 -4.80
C TYR A 128 -2.07 20.58 -3.94
N GLU A 129 -3.27 20.10 -4.10
CA GLU A 129 -4.41 20.65 -3.36
C GLU A 129 -4.49 20.18 -1.92
#